data_ed448595b27c8cfd2c3d68e5c3575af5
#
_entry.id   ed448595b27c8cfd2c3d68e5c3575af5
#
_cell.length_a   1.000
_cell.length_b   1.000
_cell.length_c   1.000
_cell.angle_alpha   90.00
_cell.angle_beta   90.00
_cell.angle_gamma   90.00
#
_symmetry.space_group_name_H-M   'P 1'
#
loop_
_entity.id
_entity.type
_entity.pdbx_description
1 polymer ?
#
loop_
_entity_poly.entity_id
_entity_poly.type
_entity_poly.pdbx_seq_one_letter_code
_entity_poly.pdbx_strand_id
1 'polypeptide(L)'
;LHLPHNSGLESVVPSDPDLYTRTDGAMFDEQGNLWVLNTGRNIDNIRILTPQGEWKSFHITSRGTRIPFHTPGEIVVDRRNTQWKWIPLCRENTGLILLKDNGTPTNGNDDSSLFRNEWFDQNGNQIIPEFIYSLAQDHDNTIWVGTSRGLFTIPATVDFFESNSCERLVILRNDGTNLGDYLLEKEQINCIVVDGANRKWIGTAASGAFLIDIVKDEDGGKDVETIAHFTMENSLLPSDNVLSIAIQESTGEVFFGTSEGLVSYMSDAVEPAEDFNNLYIYPNPVYPNYKGQLVVKGLV
;
A
#
# COMPACT_ATOMS: atom_id res chain seq x y z
N LEU A 1 -17.01 18.90 -11.55
CA LEU A 1 -17.29 17.50 -11.83
C LEU A 1 -16.68 17.15 -13.19
N HIS A 2 -15.81 16.14 -13.22
CA HIS A 2 -15.23 15.62 -14.46
C HIS A 2 -16.12 14.49 -15.01
N LEU A 3 -16.57 14.65 -16.23
CA LEU A 3 -17.38 13.68 -16.97
C LEU A 3 -16.70 13.40 -18.32
N PRO A 4 -17.00 12.32 -19.03
CA PRO A 4 -16.36 12.00 -20.30
C PRO A 4 -16.37 13.16 -21.31
N HIS A 5 -17.50 13.88 -21.41
CA HIS A 5 -17.66 14.99 -22.37
C HIS A 5 -16.86 16.26 -22.00
N ASN A 6 -16.35 16.42 -20.78
CA ASN A 6 -15.62 17.61 -20.34
C ASN A 6 -14.26 17.29 -19.71
N SER A 7 -13.79 16.06 -19.85
CA SER A 7 -12.51 15.62 -19.32
C SER A 7 -11.84 14.62 -20.27
N GLY A 8 -10.65 14.18 -19.93
CA GLY A 8 -9.95 13.12 -20.65
C GLY A 8 -10.41 11.70 -20.25
N LEU A 9 -11.45 11.56 -19.41
CA LEU A 9 -11.94 10.26 -18.98
C LEU A 9 -12.85 9.63 -20.04
N GLU A 10 -12.85 8.32 -20.13
CA GLU A 10 -13.68 7.57 -21.06
C GLU A 10 -14.68 6.66 -20.35
N SER A 11 -15.85 6.48 -20.99
CA SER A 11 -16.86 5.52 -20.53
C SER A 11 -16.38 4.07 -20.72
N VAL A 12 -16.73 3.19 -19.79
CA VAL A 12 -16.52 1.75 -19.94
C VAL A 12 -17.53 1.11 -20.90
N VAL A 13 -18.57 1.85 -21.29
CA VAL A 13 -19.61 1.44 -22.24
C VAL A 13 -19.47 2.30 -23.51
N PRO A 14 -18.81 1.82 -24.58
CA PRO A 14 -18.57 2.62 -25.78
C PRO A 14 -19.83 3.14 -26.50
N SER A 15 -20.94 2.44 -26.34
CA SER A 15 -22.24 2.87 -26.90
C SER A 15 -22.90 4.00 -26.13
N ASP A 16 -22.38 4.32 -24.94
CA ASP A 16 -22.85 5.41 -24.09
C ASP A 16 -21.67 6.21 -23.55
N PRO A 17 -21.08 7.08 -24.38
CA PRO A 17 -19.81 7.73 -24.06
C PRO A 17 -19.90 8.74 -22.90
N ASP A 18 -21.11 9.18 -22.55
CA ASP A 18 -21.32 10.20 -21.51
C ASP A 18 -21.63 9.61 -20.12
N LEU A 19 -21.87 8.30 -20.05
CA LEU A 19 -22.20 7.62 -18.81
C LEU A 19 -21.19 6.50 -18.51
N TYR A 20 -21.29 5.95 -17.31
CA TYR A 20 -20.52 4.78 -16.87
C TYR A 20 -18.99 4.97 -16.87
N THR A 21 -18.53 6.17 -16.59
CA THR A 21 -17.10 6.40 -16.31
C THR A 21 -16.72 5.68 -15.01
N ARG A 22 -15.76 4.77 -15.10
CA ARG A 22 -15.23 4.09 -13.94
C ARG A 22 -13.77 4.48 -13.76
N THR A 23 -13.47 5.01 -12.60
CA THR A 23 -12.12 5.36 -12.18
C THR A 23 -11.80 4.63 -10.89
N ASP A 24 -10.60 4.10 -10.82
CA ASP A 24 -10.00 3.51 -9.63
C ASP A 24 -8.63 4.18 -9.45
N GLY A 25 -8.03 4.14 -8.29
CA GLY A 25 -6.71 4.70 -8.00
C GLY A 25 -6.50 6.13 -8.53
N ALA A 26 -6.27 7.06 -7.63
CA ALA A 26 -5.93 8.42 -7.98
C ALA A 26 -4.81 8.93 -7.06
N MET A 27 -3.83 9.65 -7.64
CA MET A 27 -2.74 10.22 -6.87
C MET A 27 -2.20 11.48 -7.54
N PHE A 28 -1.56 12.35 -6.76
CA PHE A 28 -0.74 13.43 -7.30
C PHE A 28 0.72 13.00 -7.33
N ASP A 29 1.41 13.34 -8.43
CA ASP A 29 2.87 13.22 -8.48
C ASP A 29 3.54 14.50 -7.94
N GLU A 30 4.88 14.47 -7.82
CA GLU A 30 5.67 15.61 -7.34
C GLU A 30 5.60 16.85 -8.26
N GLN A 31 5.20 16.67 -9.50
CA GLN A 31 5.01 17.76 -10.47
C GLN A 31 3.62 18.36 -10.39
N GLY A 32 2.75 17.83 -9.52
CA GLY A 32 1.36 18.25 -9.34
C GLY A 32 0.39 17.72 -10.39
N ASN A 33 0.79 16.72 -11.19
CA ASN A 33 -0.13 16.06 -12.10
C ASN A 33 -1.03 15.10 -11.31
N LEU A 34 -2.32 15.11 -11.61
CA LEU A 34 -3.27 14.13 -11.09
C LEU A 34 -3.29 12.90 -11.99
N TRP A 35 -2.83 11.78 -11.49
CA TRP A 35 -2.95 10.48 -12.13
C TRP A 35 -4.28 9.85 -11.77
N VAL A 36 -4.96 9.26 -12.76
CA VAL A 36 -6.24 8.55 -12.58
C VAL A 36 -6.20 7.28 -13.42
N LEU A 37 -6.56 6.15 -12.81
CA LEU A 37 -6.75 4.90 -13.53
C LEU A 37 -8.18 4.84 -14.04
N ASN A 38 -8.35 4.87 -15.37
CA ASN A 38 -9.64 4.76 -16.01
C ASN A 38 -9.88 3.31 -16.44
N THR A 39 -10.79 2.63 -15.79
CA THR A 39 -11.09 1.23 -16.04
C THR A 39 -11.73 1.04 -17.42
N GLY A 40 -11.25 0.02 -18.17
CA GLY A 40 -11.81 -0.35 -19.47
C GLY A 40 -10.86 -1.19 -20.32
N ARG A 41 -11.39 -2.00 -21.22
CA ARG A 41 -10.60 -2.95 -22.02
C ARG A 41 -9.85 -2.31 -23.18
N ASN A 42 -10.47 -1.37 -23.86
CA ASN A 42 -9.99 -0.83 -25.12
C ASN A 42 -9.74 0.67 -25.08
N ILE A 43 -9.61 1.24 -23.89
CA ILE A 43 -9.33 2.65 -23.67
C ILE A 43 -7.91 2.81 -23.15
N ASP A 44 -7.36 4.00 -23.22
CA ASP A 44 -6.15 4.32 -22.49
C ASP A 44 -6.45 4.39 -21.00
N ASN A 45 -5.80 3.54 -20.24
CA ASN A 45 -6.15 3.34 -18.84
C ASN A 45 -5.45 4.32 -17.90
N ILE A 46 -4.33 4.89 -18.32
CA ILE A 46 -3.65 5.96 -17.59
C ILE A 46 -4.19 7.29 -18.10
N ARG A 47 -4.70 8.10 -17.17
CA ARG A 47 -5.18 9.45 -17.41
C ARG A 47 -4.43 10.41 -16.51
N ILE A 48 -3.90 11.45 -17.09
CA ILE A 48 -3.13 12.44 -16.35
C ILE A 48 -3.70 13.82 -16.63
N LEU A 49 -4.13 14.51 -15.56
CA LEU A 49 -4.51 15.91 -15.62
C LEU A 49 -3.34 16.75 -15.13
N THR A 50 -2.78 17.57 -16.02
CA THR A 50 -1.68 18.47 -15.67
C THR A 50 -2.15 19.65 -14.83
N PRO A 51 -1.27 20.34 -14.10
CA PRO A 51 -1.60 21.58 -13.38
C PRO A 51 -2.13 22.70 -14.30
N GLN A 52 -1.83 22.63 -15.60
CA GLN A 52 -2.33 23.55 -16.61
C GLN A 52 -3.73 23.21 -17.11
N GLY A 53 -4.32 22.10 -16.64
CA GLY A 53 -5.65 21.64 -17.01
C GLY A 53 -5.71 20.81 -18.30
N GLU A 54 -4.56 20.34 -18.79
CA GLU A 54 -4.49 19.48 -19.97
C GLU A 54 -4.61 18.01 -19.59
N TRP A 55 -5.45 17.27 -20.31
CA TRP A 55 -5.51 15.82 -20.19
C TRP A 55 -4.56 15.11 -21.15
N LYS A 56 -3.81 14.16 -20.62
CA LYS A 56 -2.98 13.21 -21.38
C LYS A 56 -3.48 11.80 -21.09
N SER A 57 -3.34 10.90 -22.06
CA SER A 57 -3.75 9.52 -21.89
C SER A 57 -2.83 8.56 -22.63
N PHE A 58 -2.61 7.39 -22.03
CA PHE A 58 -1.90 6.29 -22.65
C PHE A 58 -2.29 4.96 -22.01
N HIS A 59 -1.91 3.88 -22.67
CA HIS A 59 -2.10 2.52 -22.14
C HIS A 59 -0.76 1.90 -21.75
N ILE A 60 -0.80 1.00 -20.81
CA ILE A 60 0.38 0.24 -20.40
C ILE A 60 0.52 -1.00 -21.30
N THR A 61 1.76 -1.28 -21.69
CA THR A 61 2.12 -2.51 -22.37
C THR A 61 3.12 -3.29 -21.52
N SER A 62 3.01 -4.61 -21.53
CA SER A 62 4.03 -5.48 -20.97
C SER A 62 4.53 -6.40 -22.08
N ARG A 63 5.86 -6.38 -22.30
CA ARG A 63 6.50 -7.15 -23.37
C ARG A 63 5.82 -6.96 -24.74
N GLY A 64 5.45 -5.71 -25.05
CA GLY A 64 4.77 -5.34 -26.30
C GLY A 64 3.29 -5.69 -26.38
N THR A 65 2.70 -6.23 -25.33
CA THR A 65 1.27 -6.54 -25.27
C THR A 65 0.55 -5.56 -24.37
N ARG A 66 -0.55 -4.97 -24.84
CA ARG A 66 -1.39 -4.10 -24.06
C ARG A 66 -2.01 -4.84 -22.88
N ILE A 67 -1.95 -4.24 -21.69
CA ILE A 67 -2.56 -4.77 -20.48
C ILE A 67 -3.91 -4.10 -20.27
N PRO A 68 -5.04 -4.84 -20.33
CA PRO A 68 -6.34 -4.29 -20.06
C PRO A 68 -6.57 -4.13 -18.55
N PHE A 69 -7.07 -2.97 -18.12
CA PHE A 69 -7.44 -2.70 -16.74
C PHE A 69 -8.92 -2.98 -16.54
N HIS A 70 -9.23 -4.03 -15.79
CA HIS A 70 -10.61 -4.35 -15.43
C HIS A 70 -11.00 -3.80 -14.06
N THR A 71 -10.13 -4.00 -13.08
CA THR A 71 -10.29 -3.53 -11.70
C THR A 71 -8.91 -3.22 -11.12
N PRO A 72 -8.29 -2.11 -11.52
CA PRO A 72 -7.07 -1.66 -10.87
C PRO A 72 -7.37 -1.21 -9.43
N GLY A 73 -6.37 -1.24 -8.57
CA GLY A 73 -6.43 -0.66 -7.23
C GLY A 73 -5.75 0.70 -7.18
N GLU A 74 -5.32 1.09 -5.99
CA GLU A 74 -4.60 2.35 -5.78
C GLU A 74 -3.18 2.30 -6.35
N ILE A 75 -2.72 3.45 -6.83
CA ILE A 75 -1.35 3.61 -7.31
C ILE A 75 -0.45 3.85 -6.10
N VAL A 76 0.61 3.07 -5.99
CA VAL A 76 1.66 3.27 -4.98
C VAL A 76 2.92 3.80 -5.67
N VAL A 77 3.35 5.00 -5.30
CA VAL A 77 4.62 5.57 -5.77
C VAL A 77 5.76 4.91 -5.02
N ASP A 78 6.78 4.44 -5.74
CA ASP A 78 7.93 3.81 -5.11
C ASP A 78 8.79 4.85 -4.38
N ARG A 79 9.02 4.66 -3.09
CA ARG A 79 9.79 5.59 -2.23
C ARG A 79 11.26 5.72 -2.66
N ARG A 80 11.81 4.72 -3.37
CA ARG A 80 13.19 4.74 -3.89
C ARG A 80 13.34 5.64 -5.11
N ASN A 81 12.27 5.76 -5.88
CA ASN A 81 12.25 6.55 -7.10
C ASN A 81 10.81 6.90 -7.47
N THR A 82 10.42 8.15 -7.32
CA THR A 82 9.09 8.67 -7.59
C THR A 82 8.63 8.54 -9.04
N GLN A 83 9.55 8.23 -9.95
CA GLN A 83 9.24 7.88 -11.35
C GLN A 83 8.68 6.45 -11.49
N TRP A 84 8.69 5.64 -10.43
CA TRP A 84 8.19 4.28 -10.43
C TRP A 84 6.82 4.22 -9.75
N LYS A 85 5.86 3.59 -10.41
CA LYS A 85 4.50 3.44 -9.90
C LYS A 85 4.10 1.97 -9.91
N TRP A 86 3.68 1.49 -8.75
CA TRP A 86 3.11 0.17 -8.60
C TRP A 86 1.60 0.26 -8.76
N ILE A 87 1.04 -0.57 -9.66
CA ILE A 87 -0.39 -0.60 -9.96
C ILE A 87 -0.87 -2.03 -9.81
N PRO A 88 -1.70 -2.34 -8.80
CA PRO A 88 -2.31 -3.64 -8.67
C PRO A 88 -3.50 -3.77 -9.62
N LEU A 89 -3.60 -4.91 -10.29
CA LEU A 89 -4.81 -5.36 -10.96
C LEU A 89 -5.51 -6.36 -10.04
N CYS A 90 -6.65 -5.94 -9.48
CA CYS A 90 -7.28 -6.63 -8.36
C CYS A 90 -8.05 -7.87 -8.76
N ARG A 91 -8.64 -7.86 -9.97
CA ARG A 91 -9.47 -8.95 -10.49
C ARG A 91 -9.35 -9.02 -12.00
N GLU A 92 -9.66 -10.18 -12.61
CA GLU A 92 -9.59 -10.38 -14.06
C GLU A 92 -8.23 -9.96 -14.65
N ASN A 93 -7.26 -10.81 -14.72
CA ASN A 93 -5.84 -10.57 -14.88
C ASN A 93 -5.16 -10.06 -13.59
N THR A 94 -5.51 -10.66 -12.47
CA THR A 94 -4.91 -10.31 -11.18
C THR A 94 -3.39 -10.34 -11.23
N GLY A 95 -2.77 -9.26 -10.75
CA GLY A 95 -1.31 -9.16 -10.75
C GLY A 95 -0.84 -7.75 -10.40
N LEU A 96 0.45 -7.50 -10.57
CA LEU A 96 1.08 -6.21 -10.34
C LEU A 96 1.73 -5.70 -11.62
N ILE A 97 1.63 -4.40 -11.82
CA ILE A 97 2.40 -3.66 -12.81
C ILE A 97 3.38 -2.78 -12.07
N LEU A 98 4.64 -2.78 -12.50
CA LEU A 98 5.59 -1.71 -12.22
C LEU A 98 5.74 -0.88 -13.50
N LEU A 99 5.35 0.38 -13.42
CA LEU A 99 5.51 1.41 -14.44
C LEU A 99 6.68 2.32 -14.05
N LYS A 100 7.60 2.56 -14.97
CA LYS A 100 8.67 3.55 -14.87
C LYS A 100 8.43 4.62 -15.92
N ASP A 101 8.07 5.84 -15.50
CA ASP A 101 7.71 6.95 -16.39
C ASP A 101 8.92 7.79 -16.85
N ASN A 102 10.12 7.42 -16.43
CA ASN A 102 11.40 8.05 -16.81
C ASN A 102 11.45 9.58 -16.58
N GLY A 103 10.62 10.11 -15.65
CA GLY A 103 10.53 11.54 -15.34
C GLY A 103 9.73 12.36 -16.36
N THR A 104 9.03 11.69 -17.26
CA THR A 104 8.17 12.30 -18.29
C THR A 104 6.73 11.81 -18.15
N PRO A 105 6.05 12.08 -17.02
CA PRO A 105 4.77 11.46 -16.65
C PRO A 105 3.65 11.65 -17.67
N THR A 106 3.77 12.64 -18.55
CA THR A 106 2.78 12.92 -19.62
C THR A 106 3.11 12.31 -20.98
N ASN A 107 4.19 11.52 -21.07
CA ASN A 107 4.65 10.89 -22.31
C ASN A 107 4.78 9.37 -22.15
N GLY A 108 3.71 8.63 -22.40
CA GLY A 108 3.73 7.18 -22.28
C GLY A 108 4.57 6.42 -23.33
N ASN A 109 5.23 7.13 -24.27
CA ASN A 109 6.01 6.46 -25.34
C ASN A 109 7.41 6.03 -24.91
N ASP A 110 7.97 6.65 -23.89
CA ASP A 110 9.28 6.33 -23.32
C ASP A 110 9.20 5.54 -22.01
N ASP A 111 7.99 5.20 -21.59
CA ASP A 111 7.74 4.40 -20.40
C ASP A 111 8.28 2.99 -20.53
N SER A 112 8.70 2.43 -19.41
CA SER A 112 8.98 1.01 -19.27
C SER A 112 8.00 0.40 -18.28
N SER A 113 7.35 -0.69 -18.65
CA SER A 113 6.41 -1.35 -17.76
C SER A 113 6.45 -2.87 -17.87
N LEU A 114 6.23 -3.53 -16.76
CA LEU A 114 6.15 -4.98 -16.66
C LEU A 114 4.96 -5.39 -15.80
N PHE A 115 4.18 -6.34 -16.32
CA PHE A 115 3.11 -7.01 -15.59
C PHE A 115 3.57 -8.38 -15.15
N ARG A 116 3.29 -8.73 -13.89
CA ARG A 116 3.47 -10.08 -13.32
C ARG A 116 2.21 -10.52 -12.60
N ASN A 117 1.89 -11.79 -12.71
CA ASN A 117 0.74 -12.44 -12.08
C ASN A 117 1.11 -13.71 -11.32
N GLU A 118 2.39 -14.03 -11.25
CA GLU A 118 2.92 -15.17 -10.50
C GLU A 118 4.23 -14.83 -9.82
N TRP A 119 4.44 -15.40 -8.65
CA TRP A 119 5.65 -15.26 -7.85
C TRP A 119 6.08 -16.61 -7.28
N PHE A 120 7.33 -16.69 -6.83
CA PHE A 120 7.87 -17.84 -6.11
C PHE A 120 8.40 -17.38 -4.75
N ASP A 121 7.94 -18.05 -3.68
CA ASP A 121 8.41 -17.75 -2.34
C ASP A 121 9.82 -18.28 -2.08
N GLN A 122 10.37 -17.97 -0.91
CA GLN A 122 11.70 -18.39 -0.46
C GLN A 122 11.90 -19.91 -0.42
N ASN A 123 10.83 -20.70 -0.46
CA ASN A 123 10.84 -22.16 -0.49
C ASN A 123 10.60 -22.73 -1.91
N GLY A 124 10.45 -21.85 -2.91
CA GLY A 124 10.14 -22.22 -4.29
C GLY A 124 8.68 -22.55 -4.55
N ASN A 125 7.77 -22.26 -3.60
CA ASN A 125 6.34 -22.46 -3.84
C ASN A 125 5.80 -21.34 -4.74
N GLN A 126 5.04 -21.72 -5.75
CA GLN A 126 4.39 -20.78 -6.66
C GLN A 126 3.20 -20.11 -5.98
N ILE A 127 3.09 -18.79 -6.14
CA ILE A 127 1.99 -17.96 -5.68
C ILE A 127 1.34 -17.31 -6.90
N ILE A 128 0.07 -17.64 -7.11
CA ILE A 128 -0.80 -17.02 -8.12
C ILE A 128 -2.03 -16.49 -7.38
N PRO A 129 -2.07 -15.19 -7.05
CA PRO A 129 -3.21 -14.64 -6.32
C PRO A 129 -4.46 -14.64 -7.19
N GLU A 130 -5.57 -15.13 -6.62
CA GLU A 130 -6.87 -15.02 -7.26
C GLU A 130 -7.36 -13.56 -7.29
N PHE A 131 -7.16 -12.85 -6.17
CA PHE A 131 -7.45 -11.43 -6.04
C PHE A 131 -6.33 -10.75 -5.25
N ILE A 132 -6.01 -9.51 -5.65
CA ILE A 132 -5.19 -8.57 -4.89
C ILE A 132 -6.11 -7.46 -4.42
N TYR A 133 -6.11 -7.15 -3.13
CA TYR A 133 -6.98 -6.12 -2.55
C TYR A 133 -6.22 -4.89 -2.06
N SER A 134 -4.97 -5.07 -1.69
CA SER A 134 -4.16 -3.97 -1.13
C SER A 134 -2.70 -4.07 -1.52
N LEU A 135 -2.07 -2.91 -1.56
CA LEU A 135 -0.66 -2.73 -1.83
C LEU A 135 -0.12 -1.62 -0.93
N ALA A 136 1.01 -1.86 -0.28
CA ALA A 136 1.71 -0.85 0.49
C ALA A 136 3.22 -0.99 0.32
N GLN A 137 3.96 0.10 0.47
CA GLN A 137 5.41 0.08 0.55
C GLN A 137 5.84 0.52 1.94
N ASP A 138 6.68 -0.26 2.60
CA ASP A 138 7.20 0.08 3.91
C ASP A 138 8.47 0.97 3.83
N HIS A 139 8.98 1.40 4.99
CA HIS A 139 10.15 2.28 5.06
C HIS A 139 11.46 1.57 4.66
N ASP A 140 11.48 0.24 4.69
CA ASP A 140 12.58 -0.57 4.16
C ASP A 140 12.45 -0.81 2.64
N ASN A 141 11.46 -0.17 2.01
CA ASN A 141 11.12 -0.27 0.59
C ASN A 141 10.64 -1.66 0.16
N THR A 142 10.18 -2.48 1.09
CA THR A 142 9.51 -3.74 0.77
C THR A 142 8.08 -3.46 0.34
N ILE A 143 7.64 -4.09 -0.74
CA ILE A 143 6.26 -4.02 -1.22
C ILE A 143 5.45 -5.13 -0.56
N TRP A 144 4.40 -4.74 0.14
CA TRP A 144 3.44 -5.63 0.80
C TRP A 144 2.22 -5.82 -0.08
N VAL A 145 1.84 -7.06 -0.35
CA VAL A 145 0.75 -7.40 -1.25
C VAL A 145 -0.30 -8.20 -0.49
N GLY A 146 -1.45 -7.59 -0.25
CA GLY A 146 -2.60 -8.23 0.40
C GLY A 146 -3.51 -8.90 -0.62
N THR A 147 -3.84 -10.17 -0.38
CA THR A 147 -4.59 -11.01 -1.30
C THR A 147 -5.86 -11.58 -0.67
N SER A 148 -6.62 -12.35 -1.44
CA SER A 148 -7.76 -13.13 -0.95
C SER A 148 -7.36 -14.25 0.02
N ARG A 149 -6.08 -14.60 0.10
CA ARG A 149 -5.53 -15.65 0.98
C ARG A 149 -4.16 -15.23 1.51
N GLY A 150 -4.19 -14.41 2.55
CA GLY A 150 -2.99 -13.91 3.19
C GLY A 150 -2.27 -12.84 2.38
N LEU A 151 -1.01 -12.69 2.68
CA LEU A 151 -0.15 -11.70 2.06
C LEU A 151 1.21 -12.31 1.67
N PHE A 152 1.90 -11.63 0.78
CA PHE A 152 3.31 -11.84 0.49
C PHE A 152 4.01 -10.50 0.33
N THR A 153 5.33 -10.51 0.38
CA THR A 153 6.14 -9.30 0.24
C THR A 153 7.13 -9.45 -0.92
N ILE A 154 7.44 -8.32 -1.56
CA ILE A 154 8.51 -8.23 -2.56
C ILE A 154 9.62 -7.38 -1.92
N PRO A 155 10.73 -8.01 -1.48
CA PRO A 155 11.84 -7.29 -0.87
C PRO A 155 12.43 -6.21 -1.79
N ALA A 156 12.95 -5.14 -1.20
CA ALA A 156 13.60 -4.05 -1.93
C ALA A 156 14.80 -4.51 -2.79
N THR A 157 15.39 -5.65 -2.43
CA THR A 157 16.51 -6.27 -3.15
C THR A 157 16.10 -7.00 -4.43
N VAL A 158 14.80 -7.24 -4.63
CA VAL A 158 14.27 -7.91 -5.82
C VAL A 158 14.08 -6.89 -6.93
N ASP A 159 14.77 -7.09 -8.06
CA ASP A 159 14.45 -6.35 -9.27
C ASP A 159 13.21 -6.97 -9.93
N PHE A 160 12.10 -6.25 -9.91
CA PHE A 160 10.81 -6.72 -10.43
C PHE A 160 10.86 -6.98 -11.94
N PHE A 161 11.74 -6.34 -12.69
CA PHE A 161 11.88 -6.58 -14.14
C PHE A 161 12.59 -7.92 -14.44
N GLU A 162 13.50 -8.32 -13.56
CA GLU A 162 14.33 -9.52 -13.76
C GLU A 162 13.80 -10.76 -13.01
N SER A 163 13.18 -10.56 -11.84
CA SER A 163 12.79 -11.64 -10.95
C SER A 163 11.33 -11.56 -10.50
N ASN A 164 10.70 -12.72 -10.32
CA ASN A 164 9.39 -12.88 -9.70
C ASN A 164 9.48 -13.54 -8.31
N SER A 165 10.60 -13.35 -7.62
CA SER A 165 10.78 -13.80 -6.25
C SER A 165 9.97 -12.95 -5.27
N CYS A 166 9.44 -13.59 -4.24
CA CYS A 166 8.75 -12.94 -3.13
C CYS A 166 9.09 -13.64 -1.82
N GLU A 167 8.65 -13.08 -0.72
CA GLU A 167 8.75 -13.70 0.61
C GLU A 167 7.35 -13.85 1.22
N ARG A 168 7.12 -14.98 1.86
CA ARG A 168 5.98 -15.19 2.76
C ARG A 168 6.49 -15.17 4.19
N LEU A 169 5.99 -14.25 5.00
CA LEU A 169 6.36 -14.14 6.39
C LEU A 169 5.79 -15.30 7.20
N VAL A 170 6.58 -15.84 8.12
CA VAL A 170 6.22 -16.99 8.93
C VAL A 170 6.14 -16.55 10.40
N ILE A 171 5.07 -16.95 11.08
CA ILE A 171 4.92 -16.83 12.52
C ILE A 171 5.21 -18.20 13.14
N LEU A 172 6.19 -18.28 14.00
CA LEU A 172 6.51 -19.51 14.72
C LEU A 172 5.40 -19.86 15.70
N ARG A 173 5.02 -21.13 15.72
CA ARG A 173 4.03 -21.64 16.69
C ARG A 173 4.66 -21.70 18.08
N ASN A 174 3.96 -21.17 19.06
CA ASN A 174 4.38 -21.25 20.45
C ASN A 174 3.93 -22.58 21.10
N ASP A 175 4.15 -23.70 20.41
CA ASP A 175 3.76 -25.05 20.85
C ASP A 175 4.96 -25.99 21.04
N GLY A 176 6.19 -25.46 20.95
CA GLY A 176 7.43 -26.22 21.10
C GLY A 176 7.81 -27.07 19.89
N THR A 177 7.09 -26.99 18.77
CA THR A 177 7.37 -27.78 17.57
C THR A 177 8.38 -27.14 16.62
N ASN A 178 8.73 -25.86 16.80
CA ASN A 178 9.49 -25.04 15.86
C ASN A 178 8.88 -24.99 14.45
N LEU A 179 7.60 -25.32 14.31
CA LEU A 179 6.86 -25.14 13.08
C LEU A 179 6.30 -23.72 13.01
N GLY A 180 6.14 -23.20 11.81
CA GLY A 180 5.54 -21.90 11.58
C GLY A 180 4.35 -21.97 10.61
N ASP A 181 3.43 -21.04 10.78
CA ASP A 181 2.36 -20.79 9.83
C ASP A 181 2.66 -19.50 9.07
N TYR A 182 2.23 -19.40 7.82
CA TYR A 182 2.35 -18.15 7.09
C TYR A 182 1.41 -17.09 7.69
N LEU A 183 1.92 -15.87 7.80
CA LEU A 183 1.19 -14.73 8.35
C LEU A 183 -0.16 -14.56 7.65
N LEU A 184 -1.25 -14.63 8.42
CA LEU A 184 -2.64 -14.43 7.96
C LEU A 184 -3.03 -15.27 6.73
N GLU A 185 -2.45 -16.46 6.54
CA GLU A 185 -2.59 -17.29 5.32
C GLU A 185 -4.04 -17.56 4.89
N LYS A 186 -4.96 -17.59 5.85
CA LYS A 186 -6.38 -17.91 5.61
C LYS A 186 -7.26 -16.67 5.51
N GLU A 187 -6.69 -15.49 5.75
CA GLU A 187 -7.43 -14.23 5.82
C GLU A 187 -7.43 -13.53 4.44
N GLN A 188 -8.54 -12.91 4.11
CA GLN A 188 -8.57 -11.92 3.05
C GLN A 188 -8.05 -10.60 3.60
N ILE A 189 -7.03 -10.05 2.97
CA ILE A 189 -6.37 -8.80 3.38
C ILE A 189 -6.96 -7.65 2.58
N ASN A 190 -7.86 -6.89 3.19
CA ASN A 190 -8.56 -5.78 2.52
C ASN A 190 -7.68 -4.54 2.37
N CYS A 191 -6.87 -4.22 3.37
CA CYS A 191 -6.00 -3.05 3.36
C CYS A 191 -4.74 -3.28 4.19
N ILE A 192 -3.65 -2.62 3.79
CA ILE A 192 -2.38 -2.57 4.51
C ILE A 192 -1.92 -1.12 4.52
N VAL A 193 -1.58 -0.59 5.69
CA VAL A 193 -1.03 0.76 5.85
C VAL A 193 0.19 0.69 6.77
N VAL A 194 1.22 1.47 6.44
CA VAL A 194 2.46 1.55 7.20
C VAL A 194 2.46 2.82 8.03
N ASP A 195 2.78 2.71 9.32
CA ASP A 195 2.85 3.88 10.21
C ASP A 195 4.28 4.45 10.30
N GLY A 196 4.43 5.58 10.99
CA GLY A 196 5.69 6.28 11.14
C GLY A 196 6.80 5.46 11.83
N ALA A 197 6.45 4.42 12.59
CA ALA A 197 7.40 3.48 13.18
C ALA A 197 7.67 2.25 12.28
N ASN A 198 7.27 2.29 11.02
CA ASN A 198 7.38 1.18 10.06
C ASN A 198 6.60 -0.08 10.44
N ARG A 199 5.60 0.03 11.34
CA ARG A 199 4.71 -1.07 11.67
C ARG A 199 3.60 -1.16 10.62
N LYS A 200 2.99 -2.33 10.47
CA LYS A 200 1.98 -2.60 9.47
C LYS A 200 0.62 -2.79 10.12
N TRP A 201 -0.30 -1.90 9.76
CA TRP A 201 -1.72 -2.02 10.09
C TRP A 201 -2.40 -2.79 8.97
N ILE A 202 -2.99 -3.94 9.30
CA ILE A 202 -3.59 -4.86 8.34
C ILE A 202 -5.06 -5.04 8.67
N GLY A 203 -5.93 -4.64 7.76
CA GLY A 203 -7.37 -4.87 7.86
C GLY A 203 -7.79 -6.11 7.09
N THR A 204 -8.59 -6.95 7.72
CA THR A 204 -9.08 -8.22 7.17
C THR A 204 -10.57 -8.21 6.91
N ALA A 205 -11.06 -9.17 6.13
CA ALA A 205 -12.48 -9.28 5.83
C ALA A 205 -13.31 -9.88 7.00
N ALA A 206 -12.70 -10.61 7.94
CA ALA A 206 -13.44 -11.34 8.95
C ALA A 206 -12.75 -11.46 10.31
N SER A 207 -11.51 -11.01 10.44
CA SER A 207 -10.72 -11.18 11.66
C SER A 207 -10.25 -9.84 12.26
N GLY A 208 -10.94 -8.74 11.92
CA GLY A 208 -10.61 -7.40 12.44
C GLY A 208 -9.33 -6.82 11.86
N ALA A 209 -8.61 -6.07 12.69
CA ALA A 209 -7.38 -5.39 12.31
C ALA A 209 -6.19 -5.86 13.16
N PHE A 210 -5.05 -6.01 12.51
CA PHE A 210 -3.78 -6.38 13.14
C PHE A 210 -2.79 -5.23 13.06
N LEU A 211 -2.03 -5.01 14.12
CA LEU A 211 -0.82 -4.22 14.13
C LEU A 211 0.35 -5.16 14.32
N ILE A 212 1.26 -5.20 13.34
CA ILE A 212 2.43 -6.05 13.37
C ILE A 212 3.71 -5.24 13.18
N ASP A 213 4.79 -5.78 13.72
CA ASP A 213 6.16 -5.30 13.46
C ASP A 213 7.02 -6.44 12.91
N ILE A 214 8.07 -6.06 12.19
CA ILE A 214 9.10 -6.98 11.70
C ILE A 214 10.35 -6.74 12.53
N VAL A 215 10.60 -7.64 13.46
CA VAL A 215 11.80 -7.60 14.29
C VAL A 215 12.89 -8.47 13.68
N LYS A 216 14.16 -8.04 13.83
CA LYS A 216 15.30 -8.86 13.41
C LYS A 216 15.77 -9.64 14.62
N ASP A 217 15.93 -10.95 14.45
CA ASP A 217 16.57 -11.78 15.44
C ASP A 217 18.09 -11.57 15.51
N GLU A 218 18.76 -12.19 16.49
CA GLU A 218 20.20 -12.07 16.68
C GLU A 218 21.03 -12.59 15.49
N ASP A 219 20.48 -13.49 14.70
CA ASP A 219 21.10 -14.08 13.52
C ASP A 219 20.76 -13.30 12.22
N GLY A 220 19.98 -12.23 12.33
CA GLY A 220 19.53 -11.39 11.19
C GLY A 220 18.32 -11.95 10.43
N GLY A 221 17.67 -12.98 10.96
CA GLY A 221 16.37 -13.46 10.50
C GLY A 221 15.28 -12.43 10.76
N LYS A 222 14.18 -12.57 10.04
CA LYS A 222 12.97 -11.73 10.24
C LYS A 222 11.96 -12.53 11.05
N ASP A 223 11.53 -11.97 12.17
CA ASP A 223 10.42 -12.48 12.95
C ASP A 223 9.25 -11.49 12.91
N VAL A 224 8.04 -12.00 13.05
CA VAL A 224 6.81 -11.18 13.03
C VAL A 224 6.27 -11.09 14.44
N GLU A 225 6.25 -9.88 14.99
CA GLU A 225 5.60 -9.58 16.26
C GLU A 225 4.21 -9.01 16.03
N THR A 226 3.18 -9.66 16.59
CA THR A 226 1.84 -9.10 16.65
C THR A 226 1.75 -8.20 17.88
N ILE A 227 1.79 -6.88 17.64
CA ILE A 227 1.69 -5.86 18.70
C ILE A 227 0.28 -5.77 19.24
N ALA A 228 -0.71 -5.78 18.33
CA ALA A 228 -2.13 -5.69 18.70
C ALA A 228 -3.01 -6.40 17.67
N HIS A 229 -4.15 -6.89 18.16
CA HIS A 229 -5.22 -7.44 17.35
C HIS A 229 -6.56 -6.89 17.84
N PHE A 230 -7.24 -6.15 16.99
CA PHE A 230 -8.51 -5.47 17.27
C PHE A 230 -9.65 -6.23 16.64
N THR A 231 -10.63 -6.61 17.47
CA THR A 231 -11.86 -7.27 17.04
C THR A 231 -13.07 -6.62 17.72
N MET A 232 -14.27 -6.93 17.24
CA MET A 232 -15.52 -6.52 17.92
C MET A 232 -15.59 -6.99 19.38
N GLU A 233 -14.94 -8.11 19.70
CA GLU A 233 -14.98 -8.69 21.05
C GLU A 233 -14.06 -7.97 22.04
N ASN A 234 -12.94 -7.41 21.57
CA ASN A 234 -11.90 -6.86 22.45
C ASN A 234 -11.65 -5.35 22.26
N SER A 235 -12.37 -4.70 21.35
CA SER A 235 -12.18 -3.30 21.04
C SER A 235 -13.50 -2.59 20.69
N LEU A 236 -13.41 -1.33 20.26
CA LEU A 236 -14.56 -0.55 19.79
C LEU A 236 -14.81 -0.70 18.28
N LEU A 237 -14.18 -1.67 17.62
CA LEU A 237 -14.45 -1.94 16.21
C LEU A 237 -15.94 -2.26 16.00
N PRO A 238 -16.63 -1.54 15.08
CA PRO A 238 -18.04 -1.82 14.80
C PRO A 238 -18.25 -3.15 14.06
N SER A 239 -17.24 -3.65 13.36
CA SER A 239 -17.26 -4.90 12.60
C SER A 239 -15.85 -5.44 12.41
N ASP A 240 -15.70 -6.78 12.42
CA ASP A 240 -14.44 -7.45 12.08
C ASP A 240 -14.13 -7.42 10.57
N ASN A 241 -15.07 -6.94 9.75
CA ASN A 241 -14.80 -6.63 8.34
C ASN A 241 -14.27 -5.21 8.21
N VAL A 242 -12.94 -5.08 8.28
CA VAL A 242 -12.23 -3.81 8.10
C VAL A 242 -11.95 -3.60 6.62
N LEU A 243 -12.59 -2.58 6.05
CA LEU A 243 -12.52 -2.28 4.60
C LEU A 243 -11.35 -1.38 4.24
N SER A 244 -11.03 -0.42 5.14
CA SER A 244 -9.97 0.55 4.93
C SER A 244 -9.36 0.99 6.25
N ILE A 245 -8.11 1.37 6.20
CA ILE A 245 -7.36 1.99 7.30
C ILE A 245 -6.71 3.26 6.77
N ALA A 246 -6.74 4.33 7.56
CA ALA A 246 -6.02 5.57 7.26
C ALA A 246 -5.34 6.06 8.52
N ILE A 247 -4.17 6.66 8.38
CA ILE A 247 -3.39 7.20 9.50
C ILE A 247 -3.25 8.70 9.31
N GLN A 248 -3.56 9.46 10.35
CA GLN A 248 -3.18 10.86 10.39
C GLN A 248 -1.75 10.96 10.91
N GLU A 249 -0.81 11.10 10.01
CA GLU A 249 0.63 11.04 10.27
C GLU A 249 1.11 11.99 11.37
N SER A 250 0.54 13.20 11.42
CA SER A 250 0.93 14.22 12.41
C SER A 250 0.50 13.92 13.84
N THR A 251 -0.51 13.08 14.05
CA THR A 251 -1.06 12.74 15.39
C THR A 251 -0.88 11.29 15.76
N GLY A 252 -0.65 10.41 14.78
CA GLY A 252 -0.67 8.96 14.95
C GLY A 252 -2.08 8.38 15.12
N GLU A 253 -3.14 9.16 14.86
CA GLU A 253 -4.51 8.66 14.94
C GLU A 253 -4.81 7.76 13.74
N VAL A 254 -5.22 6.52 14.02
CA VAL A 254 -5.55 5.48 13.04
C VAL A 254 -7.06 5.34 12.94
N PHE A 255 -7.58 5.48 11.74
CA PHE A 255 -9.00 5.37 11.44
C PHE A 255 -9.30 4.02 10.77
N PHE A 256 -10.30 3.32 11.27
CA PHE A 256 -10.76 2.05 10.72
C PHE A 256 -12.15 2.24 10.11
N GLY A 257 -12.24 2.15 8.79
CA GLY A 257 -13.49 2.06 8.04
C GLY A 257 -13.92 0.60 7.96
N THR A 258 -15.02 0.27 8.60
CA THR A 258 -15.58 -1.09 8.61
C THR A 258 -16.89 -1.16 7.83
N SER A 259 -17.42 -2.35 7.63
CA SER A 259 -18.75 -2.53 7.00
C SER A 259 -19.90 -1.92 7.82
N GLU A 260 -19.71 -1.66 9.12
CA GLU A 260 -20.75 -1.19 10.05
C GLU A 260 -20.48 0.23 10.58
N GLY A 261 -19.38 0.87 10.17
CA GLY A 261 -19.09 2.23 10.60
C GLY A 261 -17.59 2.56 10.68
N LEU A 262 -17.31 3.75 11.19
CA LEU A 262 -15.98 4.32 11.35
C LEU A 262 -15.64 4.46 12.83
N VAL A 263 -14.41 4.08 13.20
CA VAL A 263 -13.85 4.31 14.52
C VAL A 263 -12.39 4.72 14.39
N SER A 264 -11.85 5.42 15.37
CA SER A 264 -10.42 5.74 15.44
C SER A 264 -9.77 5.19 16.70
N TYR A 265 -8.47 5.02 16.63
CA TYR A 265 -7.59 4.61 17.71
C TYR A 265 -6.37 5.51 17.73
N MET A 266 -6.00 6.04 18.89
CA MET A 266 -4.78 6.82 19.06
C MET A 266 -3.59 5.88 19.21
N SER A 267 -2.77 5.79 18.16
CA SER A 267 -1.51 5.05 18.19
C SER A 267 -0.40 5.88 18.83
N ASP A 268 0.70 5.22 19.15
CA ASP A 268 1.90 5.82 19.73
C ASP A 268 2.97 6.17 18.68
N ALA A 269 2.75 5.82 17.40
CA ALA A 269 3.65 6.15 16.30
C ALA A 269 3.14 7.36 15.53
N VAL A 270 4.00 8.34 15.37
CA VAL A 270 3.83 9.50 14.49
C VAL A 270 4.93 9.48 13.44
N GLU A 271 4.65 10.08 12.28
CA GLU A 271 5.70 10.28 11.28
C GLU A 271 6.84 11.10 11.89
N PRO A 272 8.11 10.69 11.72
CA PRO A 272 9.25 11.49 12.17
C PRO A 272 9.24 12.85 11.46
N ALA A 273 9.66 13.88 12.19
CA ALA A 273 9.81 15.20 11.58
C ALA A 273 10.96 15.19 10.55
N GLU A 274 10.81 15.94 9.46
CA GLU A 274 11.83 16.00 8.41
C GLU A 274 13.14 16.67 8.88
N ASP A 275 13.09 17.45 9.97
CA ASP A 275 14.22 18.17 10.53
C ASP A 275 14.16 18.29 12.06
N PHE A 276 15.28 18.72 12.67
CA PHE A 276 15.39 18.95 14.11
C PHE A 276 15.02 20.36 14.55
N ASN A 277 14.35 21.17 13.73
CA ASN A 277 14.06 22.57 14.05
C ASN A 277 13.18 22.73 15.29
N ASN A 278 12.39 21.72 15.62
CA ASN A 278 11.50 21.70 16.77
C ASN A 278 12.03 20.80 17.92
N LEU A 279 13.32 20.47 17.91
CA LEU A 279 13.91 19.66 18.99
C LEU A 279 13.96 20.47 20.30
N TYR A 280 13.32 19.99 21.33
CA TYR A 280 13.43 20.58 22.66
C TYR A 280 13.37 19.54 23.78
N ILE A 281 14.00 19.88 24.88
CA ILE A 281 14.04 19.06 26.10
C ILE A 281 13.20 19.72 27.18
N TYR A 282 12.37 18.94 27.84
CA TYR A 282 11.51 19.40 28.92
C TYR A 282 11.69 18.51 30.17
N PRO A 283 11.74 19.09 31.38
CA PRO A 283 11.81 20.50 31.68
C PRO A 283 13.17 21.13 31.37
N ASN A 284 13.14 22.40 30.95
CA ASN A 284 14.35 23.17 30.72
C ASN A 284 14.13 24.60 31.27
N PRO A 285 14.87 25.04 32.34
CA PRO A 285 16.03 24.36 32.94
C PRO A 285 15.66 23.21 33.88
N VAL A 286 16.60 22.29 34.07
CA VAL A 286 16.52 21.22 35.05
C VAL A 286 17.11 21.72 36.38
N TYR A 287 16.30 21.72 37.43
CA TYR A 287 16.78 22.12 38.76
C TYR A 287 17.53 20.94 39.43
N PRO A 288 18.51 21.25 40.35
CA PRO A 288 19.34 20.20 40.97
C PRO A 288 18.58 19.12 41.75
N ASN A 289 17.38 19.44 42.23
CA ASN A 289 16.52 18.52 42.98
C ASN A 289 15.43 17.84 42.15
N TYR A 290 15.42 18.04 40.84
CA TYR A 290 14.47 17.38 39.94
C TYR A 290 14.75 15.87 39.88
N LYS A 291 13.71 15.07 40.12
CA LYS A 291 13.77 13.59 40.11
C LYS A 291 12.85 12.98 39.04
N GLY A 292 12.24 13.81 38.21
CA GLY A 292 11.38 13.34 37.11
C GLY A 292 12.18 12.91 35.88
N GLN A 293 11.46 12.47 34.87
CA GLN A 293 12.04 12.10 33.57
C GLN A 293 12.29 13.36 32.73
N LEU A 294 13.36 13.34 31.95
CA LEU A 294 13.59 14.30 30.88
C LEU A 294 12.91 13.78 29.62
N VAL A 295 12.08 14.60 29.02
CA VAL A 295 11.41 14.28 27.77
C VAL A 295 12.09 15.05 26.64
N VAL A 296 12.51 14.37 25.62
CA VAL A 296 12.99 14.95 24.35
C VAL A 296 11.86 14.88 23.36
N LYS A 297 11.50 16.02 22.76
CA LYS A 297 10.49 16.10 21.70
C LYS A 297 11.09 16.64 20.41
N GLY A 298 10.50 16.25 19.27
CA GLY A 298 10.95 16.67 17.96
C GLY A 298 12.17 15.89 17.47
N LEU A 299 12.34 14.64 17.91
CA LEU A 299 13.29 13.72 17.31
C LEU A 299 12.81 13.35 15.90
N VAL A 300 13.76 13.20 15.00
CA VAL A 300 13.57 12.81 13.59
C VAL A 300 13.76 11.31 13.48
#